data_cd190dc2663912c1e7258ac779357e74
#
_entry.id   cd190dc2663912c1e7258ac779357e74
#
_cell.length_a   1.000
_cell.length_b   1.000
_cell.length_c   1.000
_cell.angle_alpha   90.00
_cell.angle_beta   90.00
_cell.angle_gamma   90.00
#
_symmetry.space_group_name_H-M   'P 1'
#
loop_
_entity.id
_entity.type
_entity.pdbx_description
1 polymer ?
#
loop_
_entity_poly.entity_id
_entity_poly.type
_entity_poly.pdbx_seq_one_letter_code
_entity_poly.pdbx_strand_id
1 'polypeptide(L)'
;SIEFHGLSHDDLDEEFYTNTFTDSNKLTLREILKRLEEVYCGNIGIECNHILDSEERRWFQKKFESKLTEYGFDPDEKLNIYERLNSAEGLAKYLSAKYPGMKRFGIDGAEALVPLVESVIQNCGSMGAKQLCFGMAHRGRLNLLVNVLGKLPSELFSAFDEDTELEGASTGDVKYHLGFSSNFETPGGEVHVSLFNNPSHLEIVDPVVIGSVRARQDRIGDKDRSQVVPILLHGDASFSGQGVVMESLQMSQTRGFNVGGTIHIIVNNQIGFTTSNINDSRSTDYSSDVAKIIQAPVIHVNGDDPEMVVNAAKIACKYRNKFKKDIVIDLFCYRRRGHNEADDPSATQPLMYNKISKHPSVLSQYETDLKDHGILTSDKAKKIKSEYRKSLEGGESVAKNLAKNPNDQLWFDWEPYMDVKWWPKVDTKFNKDKFMKLGKAICKVPKSFNLGSQAKKIFDDRLKMNNGEIPINWGYAETMAYATLLDEGYPIRL
;
A
#
# COMPACT_ATOMS: atom_id res chain seq x y z
N SER A 1 31.19 -17.68 -4.62
CA SER A 1 32.05 -18.42 -5.58
C SER A 1 32.23 -19.85 -5.11
N ILE A 2 32.45 -20.79 -6.02
CA ILE A 2 32.65 -22.22 -5.70
C ILE A 2 33.94 -22.42 -4.91
N GLU A 3 34.97 -21.62 -5.16
CA GLU A 3 36.27 -21.69 -4.48
C GLU A 3 36.14 -21.40 -2.99
N PHE A 4 35.24 -20.50 -2.58
CA PHE A 4 34.96 -20.24 -1.15
C PHE A 4 34.48 -21.47 -0.40
N HIS A 5 33.83 -22.40 -1.10
CA HIS A 5 33.35 -23.67 -0.56
C HIS A 5 34.34 -24.84 -0.78
N GLY A 6 35.56 -24.56 -1.23
CA GLY A 6 36.60 -25.56 -1.49
C GLY A 6 36.33 -26.41 -2.74
N LEU A 7 35.48 -25.93 -3.64
CA LEU A 7 35.13 -26.57 -4.90
C LEU A 7 35.86 -25.90 -6.06
N SER A 8 35.95 -26.61 -7.18
CA SER A 8 36.59 -26.14 -8.40
C SER A 8 35.72 -26.35 -9.64
N HIS A 9 36.16 -25.89 -10.78
CA HIS A 9 35.49 -26.15 -12.05
C HIS A 9 35.47 -27.62 -12.46
N ASP A 10 36.37 -28.45 -11.90
CA ASP A 10 36.41 -29.89 -12.15
C ASP A 10 35.26 -30.64 -11.45
N ASP A 11 34.68 -30.02 -10.37
CA ASP A 11 33.58 -30.60 -9.60
C ASP A 11 32.19 -30.31 -10.22
N LEU A 12 32.12 -29.53 -11.31
CA LEU A 12 30.85 -29.04 -11.88
C LEU A 12 29.86 -30.16 -12.27
N ASP A 13 30.34 -31.34 -12.63
CA ASP A 13 29.51 -32.47 -13.06
C ASP A 13 29.32 -33.50 -11.93
N GLU A 14 29.86 -33.23 -10.70
CA GLU A 14 29.61 -34.05 -9.51
C GLU A 14 28.24 -33.74 -8.90
N GLU A 15 27.60 -34.77 -8.34
CA GLU A 15 26.29 -34.70 -7.71
C GLU A 15 26.38 -34.32 -6.22
N PHE A 16 25.57 -33.33 -5.81
CA PHE A 16 25.42 -32.91 -4.43
C PHE A 16 23.99 -33.03 -3.94
N TYR A 17 23.80 -33.25 -2.64
CA TYR A 17 22.49 -33.23 -2.02
C TYR A 17 21.92 -31.81 -1.96
N THR A 18 20.70 -31.62 -2.44
CA THR A 18 20.02 -30.32 -2.52
C THR A 18 19.09 -30.04 -1.35
N ASN A 19 18.82 -31.04 -0.50
CA ASN A 19 17.89 -30.97 0.64
C ASN A 19 16.52 -30.38 0.22
N THR A 20 16.21 -29.19 0.73
CA THR A 20 14.93 -28.50 0.50
C THR A 20 14.98 -27.47 -0.62
N PHE A 21 16.13 -27.26 -1.26
CA PHE A 21 16.34 -26.26 -2.29
C PHE A 21 15.62 -26.60 -3.61
N THR A 22 15.50 -27.91 -3.91
CA THR A 22 14.77 -28.40 -5.09
C THR A 22 13.93 -29.62 -4.73
N ASP A 23 13.03 -30.03 -5.64
CA ASP A 23 12.26 -31.26 -5.47
C ASP A 23 13.11 -32.52 -5.78
N SER A 24 14.28 -32.36 -6.40
CA SER A 24 15.26 -33.42 -6.61
C SER A 24 16.19 -33.53 -5.40
N ASN A 25 16.41 -34.76 -4.90
CA ASN A 25 17.33 -34.97 -3.77
C ASN A 25 18.79 -34.71 -4.10
N LYS A 26 19.16 -34.78 -5.38
CA LYS A 26 20.52 -34.54 -5.89
C LYS A 26 20.47 -33.81 -7.22
N LEU A 27 21.41 -32.92 -7.43
CA LEU A 27 21.69 -32.22 -8.67
C LEU A 27 23.22 -32.12 -8.85
N THR A 28 23.69 -31.97 -10.09
CA THR A 28 25.07 -31.61 -10.34
C THR A 28 25.38 -30.19 -9.83
N LEU A 29 26.62 -29.91 -9.50
CA LEU A 29 27.03 -28.58 -9.08
C LEU A 29 26.68 -27.53 -10.15
N ARG A 30 26.81 -27.87 -11.42
CA ARG A 30 26.43 -27.02 -12.56
C ARG A 30 24.93 -26.65 -12.52
N GLU A 31 24.05 -27.62 -12.27
CA GLU A 31 22.61 -27.39 -12.16
C GLU A 31 22.26 -26.58 -10.92
N ILE A 32 22.93 -26.85 -9.79
CA ILE A 32 22.77 -26.06 -8.56
C ILE A 32 23.18 -24.60 -8.78
N LEU A 33 24.33 -24.35 -9.39
CA LEU A 33 24.81 -22.98 -9.68
C LEU A 33 23.85 -22.25 -10.60
N LYS A 34 23.44 -22.90 -11.71
CA LYS A 34 22.47 -22.31 -12.63
C LYS A 34 21.19 -21.89 -11.90
N ARG A 35 20.65 -22.77 -11.05
CA ARG A 35 19.43 -22.48 -10.30
C ARG A 35 19.63 -21.38 -9.26
N LEU A 36 20.77 -21.34 -8.58
CA LEU A 36 21.10 -20.25 -7.65
C LEU A 36 21.22 -18.91 -8.38
N GLU A 37 21.82 -18.88 -9.56
CA GLU A 37 21.92 -17.69 -10.40
C GLU A 37 20.54 -17.21 -10.84
N GLU A 38 19.67 -18.12 -11.32
CA GLU A 38 18.29 -17.80 -11.72
C GLU A 38 17.49 -17.21 -10.55
N VAL A 39 17.64 -17.74 -9.33
CA VAL A 39 16.88 -17.35 -8.16
C VAL A 39 17.45 -16.07 -7.50
N TYR A 40 18.77 -15.99 -7.32
CA TYR A 40 19.38 -14.97 -6.47
C TYR A 40 20.15 -13.88 -7.24
N CYS A 41 20.37 -14.03 -8.54
CA CYS A 41 21.06 -13.06 -9.38
C CYS A 41 20.13 -12.42 -10.43
N GLY A 42 18.81 -12.62 -10.32
CA GLY A 42 17.81 -12.05 -11.21
C GLY A 42 17.34 -10.67 -10.77
N ASN A 43 16.18 -10.26 -11.32
CA ASN A 43 15.57 -8.94 -11.09
C ASN A 43 14.70 -8.86 -9.82
N ILE A 44 14.69 -9.91 -8.99
CA ILE A 44 13.97 -9.97 -7.73
C ILE A 44 14.87 -10.61 -6.66
N GLY A 45 14.84 -10.06 -5.46
CA GLY A 45 15.56 -10.57 -4.31
C GLY A 45 14.70 -10.56 -3.05
N ILE A 46 15.10 -11.31 -2.02
CA ILE A 46 14.37 -11.34 -0.75
C ILE A 46 15.27 -11.16 0.44
N GLU A 47 14.72 -10.56 1.49
CA GLU A 47 15.31 -10.55 2.82
C GLU A 47 14.35 -11.18 3.83
N CYS A 48 14.77 -12.29 4.42
CA CYS A 48 13.99 -13.02 5.42
C CYS A 48 14.82 -13.64 6.55
N ASN A 49 16.14 -13.48 6.53
CA ASN A 49 17.03 -14.09 7.54
C ASN A 49 16.83 -13.52 8.95
N HIS A 50 16.27 -12.30 9.06
CA HIS A 50 15.91 -11.64 10.31
C HIS A 50 14.62 -12.20 10.94
N ILE A 51 13.86 -13.04 10.24
CA ILE A 51 12.65 -13.69 10.77
C ILE A 51 13.06 -14.82 11.69
N LEU A 52 12.66 -14.73 12.96
CA LEU A 52 13.02 -15.72 13.99
C LEU A 52 12.18 -17.00 13.88
N ASP A 53 10.92 -16.87 13.48
CA ASP A 53 10.04 -18.02 13.25
C ASP A 53 10.55 -18.85 12.06
N SER A 54 10.97 -20.09 12.34
CA SER A 54 11.57 -20.96 11.34
C SER A 54 10.57 -21.49 10.31
N GLU A 55 9.30 -21.65 10.67
CA GLU A 55 8.25 -22.07 9.72
C GLU A 55 7.96 -20.95 8.72
N GLU A 56 7.79 -19.73 9.23
CA GLU A 56 7.55 -18.54 8.45
C GLU A 56 8.71 -18.26 7.48
N ARG A 57 9.96 -18.27 7.99
CA ARG A 57 11.16 -18.07 7.18
C ARG A 57 11.30 -19.11 6.07
N ARG A 58 11.15 -20.41 6.40
CA ARG A 58 11.25 -21.52 5.43
C ARG A 58 10.15 -21.44 4.37
N TRP A 59 8.92 -21.09 4.78
CA TRP A 59 7.83 -20.92 3.85
C TRP A 59 8.15 -19.84 2.82
N PHE A 60 8.67 -18.72 3.28
CA PHE A 60 9.01 -17.59 2.43
C PHE A 60 10.15 -17.93 1.46
N GLN A 61 11.24 -18.50 1.98
CA GLN A 61 12.34 -19.00 1.16
C GLN A 61 11.87 -20.02 0.11
N LYS A 62 11.11 -21.02 0.54
CA LYS A 62 10.60 -22.04 -0.38
C LYS A 62 9.71 -21.45 -1.48
N LYS A 63 8.86 -20.46 -1.15
CA LYS A 63 8.04 -19.78 -2.16
C LYS A 63 8.87 -19.01 -3.17
N PHE A 64 9.96 -18.43 -2.74
CA PHE A 64 10.87 -17.73 -3.60
C PHE A 64 11.70 -18.71 -4.46
N GLU A 65 12.34 -19.68 -3.84
CA GLU A 65 13.24 -20.62 -4.51
C GLU A 65 12.55 -21.59 -5.46
N SER A 66 11.33 -22.06 -5.13
CA SER A 66 10.61 -23.04 -5.95
C SER A 66 9.82 -22.44 -7.12
N LYS A 67 9.53 -21.14 -7.09
CA LYS A 67 8.49 -20.59 -7.96
C LYS A 67 8.94 -19.52 -8.95
N LEU A 68 10.16 -19.01 -8.88
CA LEU A 68 10.65 -18.11 -9.93
C LEU A 68 10.69 -18.79 -11.31
N THR A 69 10.87 -20.11 -11.32
CA THR A 69 10.82 -20.92 -12.54
C THR A 69 9.40 -21.40 -12.92
N GLU A 70 8.42 -21.36 -11.98
CA GLU A 70 7.04 -21.78 -12.19
C GLU A 70 6.08 -20.63 -12.54
N TYR A 71 6.47 -19.37 -12.37
CA TYR A 71 5.65 -18.21 -12.75
C TYR A 71 5.87 -17.83 -14.21
N GLY A 72 5.62 -18.76 -15.12
CA GLY A 72 5.41 -18.42 -16.51
C GLY A 72 4.10 -17.65 -16.64
N PHE A 73 4.15 -16.43 -17.19
CA PHE A 73 2.94 -15.73 -17.60
C PHE A 73 2.53 -16.25 -18.97
N ASP A 74 1.25 -16.52 -19.15
CA ASP A 74 0.73 -16.82 -20.47
C ASP A 74 0.72 -15.55 -21.36
N PRO A 75 0.55 -15.69 -22.68
CA PRO A 75 0.55 -14.54 -23.58
C PRO A 75 -0.50 -13.48 -23.26
N ASP A 76 -1.65 -13.85 -22.73
CA ASP A 76 -2.73 -12.90 -22.40
C ASP A 76 -2.40 -12.13 -21.10
N GLU A 77 -1.83 -12.80 -20.11
CA GLU A 77 -1.30 -12.15 -18.91
C GLU A 77 -0.19 -11.13 -19.26
N LYS A 78 0.74 -11.50 -20.15
CA LYS A 78 1.81 -10.60 -20.63
C LYS A 78 1.24 -9.40 -21.38
N LEU A 79 0.26 -9.61 -22.23
CA LEU A 79 -0.42 -8.51 -22.93
C LEU A 79 -1.18 -7.59 -21.96
N ASN A 80 -1.80 -8.15 -20.92
CA ASN A 80 -2.44 -7.33 -19.90
C ASN A 80 -1.41 -6.46 -19.17
N ILE A 81 -0.26 -7.00 -18.77
CA ILE A 81 0.84 -6.22 -18.19
C ILE A 81 1.27 -5.09 -19.14
N TYR A 82 1.46 -5.38 -20.42
CA TYR A 82 1.80 -4.38 -21.43
C TYR A 82 0.76 -3.25 -21.51
N GLU A 83 -0.52 -3.59 -21.54
CA GLU A 83 -1.61 -2.60 -21.59
C GLU A 83 -1.64 -1.72 -20.34
N ARG A 84 -1.31 -2.29 -19.15
CA ARG A 84 -1.22 -1.51 -17.92
C ARG A 84 -0.02 -0.54 -17.92
N LEU A 85 1.13 -0.97 -18.41
CA LEU A 85 2.28 -0.09 -18.63
C LEU A 85 1.98 1.01 -19.64
N ASN A 86 1.28 0.66 -20.73
CA ASN A 86 0.84 1.63 -21.72
C ASN A 86 -0.12 2.67 -21.14
N SER A 87 -1.04 2.27 -20.27
CA SER A 87 -1.95 3.19 -19.61
C SER A 87 -1.20 4.13 -18.64
N ALA A 88 -0.22 3.61 -17.89
CA ALA A 88 0.59 4.39 -16.97
C ALA A 88 1.39 5.49 -17.69
N GLU A 89 2.16 5.11 -18.71
CA GLU A 89 2.96 6.04 -19.50
C GLU A 89 2.08 6.97 -20.38
N GLY A 90 0.98 6.43 -20.91
CA GLY A 90 0.05 7.16 -21.77
C GLY A 90 -0.60 8.35 -21.06
N LEU A 91 -1.09 8.15 -19.82
CA LEU A 91 -1.64 9.23 -19.01
C LEU A 91 -0.59 10.29 -18.68
N ALA A 92 0.61 9.86 -18.30
CA ALA A 92 1.71 10.78 -17.98
C ALA A 92 2.08 11.66 -19.17
N LYS A 93 2.17 11.08 -20.38
CA LYS A 93 2.43 11.79 -21.63
C LYS A 93 1.28 12.73 -22.00
N TYR A 94 0.04 12.29 -21.86
CA TYR A 94 -1.14 13.10 -22.13
C TYR A 94 -1.21 14.35 -21.26
N LEU A 95 -1.06 14.17 -19.93
CA LEU A 95 -1.06 15.28 -18.97
C LEU A 95 0.13 16.23 -19.20
N SER A 96 1.29 15.69 -19.58
CA SER A 96 2.48 16.50 -19.88
C SER A 96 2.27 17.41 -21.10
N ALA A 97 1.56 16.92 -22.12
CA ALA A 97 1.28 17.68 -23.33
C ALA A 97 0.16 18.71 -23.13
N LYS A 98 -0.90 18.32 -22.39
CA LYS A 98 -2.09 19.18 -22.18
C LYS A 98 -1.85 20.24 -21.09
N TYR A 99 -1.10 19.90 -20.05
CA TYR A 99 -0.85 20.75 -18.88
C TYR A 99 0.66 20.88 -18.58
N PRO A 100 1.42 21.54 -19.46
CA PRO A 100 2.88 21.66 -19.29
C PRO A 100 3.22 22.42 -18.01
N GLY A 101 4.17 21.91 -17.22
CA GLY A 101 4.65 22.53 -15.98
C GLY A 101 3.71 22.48 -14.78
N MET A 102 2.46 22.06 -14.94
CA MET A 102 1.53 21.94 -13.80
C MET A 102 1.91 20.76 -12.88
N LYS A 103 1.90 21.00 -11.58
CA LYS A 103 2.21 19.99 -10.56
C LYS A 103 1.20 18.84 -10.61
N ARG A 104 1.69 17.62 -10.73
CA ARG A 104 0.90 16.40 -10.72
C ARG A 104 1.58 15.23 -10.01
N PHE A 105 2.86 15.36 -9.67
CA PHE A 105 3.70 14.32 -9.06
C PHE A 105 3.55 12.98 -9.79
N GLY A 106 3.96 12.97 -11.04
CA GLY A 106 3.79 11.84 -11.95
C GLY A 106 4.58 10.60 -11.53
N ILE A 107 4.20 9.48 -12.15
CA ILE A 107 4.78 8.16 -11.93
C ILE A 107 5.97 7.87 -12.86
N ASP A 108 6.34 8.81 -13.72
CA ASP A 108 7.35 8.64 -14.78
C ASP A 108 8.65 7.99 -14.23
N GLY A 109 8.94 6.78 -14.68
CA GLY A 109 10.03 5.92 -14.22
C GLY A 109 9.63 4.86 -13.21
N ALA A 110 8.36 4.81 -12.80
CA ALA A 110 7.79 3.81 -11.90
C ALA A 110 6.47 3.23 -12.45
N GLU A 111 6.33 3.13 -13.76
CA GLU A 111 5.09 2.71 -14.44
C GLU A 111 4.64 1.31 -14.04
N ALA A 112 5.58 0.44 -13.62
CA ALA A 112 5.29 -0.91 -13.13
C ALA A 112 4.44 -0.94 -11.84
N LEU A 113 4.30 0.20 -11.14
CA LEU A 113 3.39 0.33 -10.00
C LEU A 113 1.93 0.05 -10.37
N VAL A 114 1.50 0.38 -11.60
CA VAL A 114 0.11 0.16 -12.05
C VAL A 114 -0.22 -1.33 -12.13
N PRO A 115 0.51 -2.18 -12.87
CA PRO A 115 0.26 -3.62 -12.88
C PRO A 115 0.50 -4.27 -11.49
N LEU A 116 1.40 -3.74 -10.67
CA LEU A 116 1.62 -4.22 -9.30
C LEU A 116 0.35 -4.05 -8.44
N VAL A 117 -0.20 -2.85 -8.41
CA VAL A 117 -1.40 -2.53 -7.61
C VAL A 117 -2.61 -3.33 -8.09
N GLU A 118 -2.81 -3.43 -9.41
CA GLU A 118 -3.88 -4.26 -9.97
C GLU A 118 -3.71 -5.73 -9.58
N SER A 119 -2.49 -6.27 -9.64
CA SER A 119 -2.19 -7.63 -9.19
C SER A 119 -2.50 -7.83 -7.71
N VAL A 120 -2.19 -6.86 -6.84
CA VAL A 120 -2.55 -6.91 -5.42
C VAL A 120 -4.07 -6.99 -5.25
N ILE A 121 -4.83 -6.16 -5.96
CA ILE A 121 -6.31 -6.16 -5.89
C ILE A 121 -6.86 -7.54 -6.29
N GLN A 122 -6.43 -8.05 -7.44
CA GLN A 122 -6.92 -9.33 -7.97
C GLN A 122 -6.55 -10.52 -7.07
N ASN A 123 -5.31 -10.55 -6.55
CA ASN A 123 -4.86 -11.62 -5.68
C ASN A 123 -5.51 -11.57 -4.29
N CYS A 124 -5.66 -10.41 -3.68
CA CYS A 124 -6.39 -10.28 -2.40
C CYS A 124 -7.85 -10.72 -2.56
N GLY A 125 -8.51 -10.29 -3.64
CA GLY A 125 -9.88 -10.69 -3.95
C GLY A 125 -10.01 -12.20 -4.15
N SER A 126 -9.10 -12.82 -4.92
CA SER A 126 -9.09 -14.27 -5.13
C SER A 126 -8.94 -15.08 -3.82
N MET A 127 -8.37 -14.49 -2.78
CA MET A 127 -8.20 -15.06 -1.44
C MET A 127 -9.33 -14.67 -0.47
N GLY A 128 -10.41 -14.06 -0.96
CA GLY A 128 -11.63 -13.78 -0.18
C GLY A 128 -11.68 -12.40 0.46
N ALA A 129 -10.76 -11.50 0.16
CA ALA A 129 -10.88 -10.11 0.58
C ALA A 129 -12.18 -9.49 0.02
N LYS A 130 -12.84 -8.66 0.84
CA LYS A 130 -14.07 -7.92 0.48
C LYS A 130 -13.80 -6.42 0.38
N GLN A 131 -12.85 -5.92 1.13
CA GLN A 131 -12.49 -4.51 1.12
C GLN A 131 -10.97 -4.35 1.16
N LEU A 132 -10.44 -3.45 0.32
CA LEU A 132 -9.05 -3.05 0.33
C LEU A 132 -8.96 -1.55 0.61
N CYS A 133 -8.17 -1.18 1.61
CA CYS A 133 -7.98 0.20 2.02
C CYS A 133 -6.57 0.65 1.68
N PHE A 134 -6.46 1.60 0.74
CA PHE A 134 -5.19 2.13 0.27
C PHE A 134 -4.86 3.47 0.91
N GLY A 135 -3.64 3.59 1.42
CA GLY A 135 -2.99 4.84 1.76
C GLY A 135 -1.79 5.08 0.87
N MET A 136 -1.58 6.31 0.44
CA MET A 136 -0.40 6.68 -0.34
C MET A 136 -0.13 8.17 -0.30
N ALA A 137 1.13 8.55 -0.56
CA ALA A 137 1.52 9.93 -0.81
C ALA A 137 0.99 10.44 -2.18
N HIS A 138 1.41 11.64 -2.56
CA HIS A 138 0.98 12.32 -3.78
C HIS A 138 1.52 11.67 -5.07
N ARG A 139 2.75 11.11 -5.06
CA ARG A 139 3.40 10.59 -6.29
C ARG A 139 2.70 9.36 -6.83
N GLY A 140 2.32 9.42 -8.10
CA GLY A 140 1.59 8.35 -8.78
C GLY A 140 0.09 8.31 -8.51
N ARG A 141 -0.43 9.12 -7.57
CA ARG A 141 -1.84 9.09 -7.16
C ARG A 141 -2.80 9.32 -8.32
N LEU A 142 -2.55 10.32 -9.16
CA LEU A 142 -3.42 10.61 -10.31
C LEU A 142 -3.47 9.44 -11.30
N ASN A 143 -2.36 8.74 -11.45
CA ASN A 143 -2.29 7.56 -12.31
C ASN A 143 -3.13 6.41 -11.74
N LEU A 144 -3.04 6.14 -10.42
CA LEU A 144 -3.86 5.11 -9.78
C LEU A 144 -5.34 5.50 -9.78
N LEU A 145 -5.69 6.76 -9.54
CA LEU A 145 -7.08 7.24 -9.59
C LEU A 145 -7.74 6.92 -10.95
N VAL A 146 -7.06 7.23 -12.06
CA VAL A 146 -7.61 7.08 -13.41
C VAL A 146 -7.46 5.66 -13.93
N ASN A 147 -6.25 5.10 -13.91
CA ASN A 147 -5.94 3.83 -14.57
C ASN A 147 -6.32 2.59 -13.76
N VAL A 148 -6.39 2.72 -12.44
CA VAL A 148 -6.74 1.59 -11.56
C VAL A 148 -8.15 1.79 -11.01
N LEU A 149 -8.40 2.87 -10.28
CA LEU A 149 -9.65 3.05 -9.54
C LEU A 149 -10.85 3.51 -10.39
N GLY A 150 -10.60 3.95 -11.61
CA GLY A 150 -11.67 4.28 -12.56
C GLY A 150 -12.28 5.68 -12.42
N LYS A 151 -11.57 6.59 -11.72
CA LYS A 151 -11.94 8.00 -11.77
C LYS A 151 -11.94 8.48 -13.22
N LEU A 152 -13.00 9.14 -13.63
CA LEU A 152 -13.14 9.60 -15.01
C LEU A 152 -12.03 10.60 -15.38
N PRO A 153 -11.35 10.42 -16.53
CA PRO A 153 -10.37 11.40 -17.01
C PRO A 153 -10.94 12.81 -17.12
N SER A 154 -12.22 12.96 -17.53
CA SER A 154 -12.90 14.24 -17.59
C SER A 154 -12.95 14.97 -16.25
N GLU A 155 -13.25 14.26 -15.14
CA GLU A 155 -13.25 14.85 -13.80
C GLU A 155 -11.85 15.28 -13.37
N LEU A 156 -10.83 14.48 -13.71
CA LEU A 156 -9.45 14.85 -13.42
C LEU A 156 -9.04 16.09 -14.22
N PHE A 157 -9.41 16.19 -15.50
CA PHE A 157 -9.08 17.33 -16.35
C PHE A 157 -9.77 18.60 -15.87
N SER A 158 -11.05 18.54 -15.46
CA SER A 158 -11.73 19.67 -14.83
C SER A 158 -10.96 20.21 -13.61
N ALA A 159 -10.43 19.34 -12.77
CA ALA A 159 -9.62 19.76 -11.62
C ALA A 159 -8.28 20.43 -12.01
N PHE A 160 -7.77 20.21 -13.23
CA PHE A 160 -6.63 20.96 -13.77
C PHE A 160 -7.07 22.29 -14.37
N ASP A 161 -8.24 22.34 -15.01
CA ASP A 161 -8.77 23.55 -15.63
C ASP A 161 -9.25 24.56 -14.58
N GLU A 162 -9.84 24.10 -13.46
CA GLU A 162 -10.30 24.93 -12.33
C GLU A 162 -9.15 25.62 -11.57
N ASP A 163 -7.95 25.04 -11.51
CA ASP A 163 -6.77 25.69 -10.91
C ASP A 163 -6.40 27.00 -11.63
N THR A 164 -6.95 27.24 -12.82
CA THR A 164 -6.71 28.45 -13.62
C THR A 164 -7.77 29.55 -13.43
N GLU A 165 -8.92 29.26 -12.81
CA GLU A 165 -10.07 30.17 -12.75
C GLU A 165 -10.50 30.61 -11.35
N LEU A 166 -9.86 30.15 -10.24
CA LEU A 166 -10.36 30.35 -8.89
C LEU A 166 -9.95 31.69 -8.26
N GLU A 167 -10.64 32.76 -8.60
CA GLU A 167 -10.97 33.85 -7.68
C GLU A 167 -12.27 33.48 -6.93
N GLY A 168 -12.14 32.96 -5.70
CA GLY A 168 -13.23 32.99 -4.71
C GLY A 168 -14.09 31.74 -4.51
N ALA A 169 -13.73 30.58 -5.01
CA ALA A 169 -14.48 29.34 -4.76
C ALA A 169 -13.77 28.39 -3.80
N SER A 170 -14.57 27.69 -3.06
CA SER A 170 -14.37 26.66 -2.03
C SER A 170 -12.93 26.18 -1.77
N THR A 171 -12.63 25.98 -0.51
CA THR A 171 -11.44 25.33 0.08
C THR A 171 -11.31 23.85 -0.34
N GLY A 172 -11.43 23.54 -1.65
CA GLY A 172 -11.18 22.20 -2.19
C GLY A 172 -9.72 21.80 -1.97
N ASP A 173 -9.49 20.53 -1.66
CA ASP A 173 -8.13 20.01 -1.55
C ASP A 173 -7.48 19.90 -2.93
N VAL A 174 -6.14 19.90 -2.97
CA VAL A 174 -5.40 19.78 -4.22
C VAL A 174 -5.61 18.40 -4.87
N LYS A 175 -5.65 18.37 -6.19
CA LYS A 175 -5.99 17.16 -6.98
C LYS A 175 -5.18 15.90 -6.64
N TYR A 176 -3.91 16.05 -6.24
CA TYR A 176 -3.03 14.95 -5.85
C TYR A 176 -3.17 14.51 -4.39
N HIS A 177 -4.19 14.99 -3.67
CA HIS A 177 -4.60 14.51 -2.33
C HIS A 177 -5.94 13.78 -2.36
N LEU A 178 -6.69 13.85 -3.47
CA LEU A 178 -8.02 13.29 -3.58
C LEU A 178 -8.05 11.78 -3.35
N GLY A 179 -9.03 11.35 -2.58
CA GLY A 179 -9.42 9.95 -2.45
C GLY A 179 -10.42 9.55 -3.53
N PHE A 180 -10.66 8.24 -3.62
CA PHE A 180 -11.67 7.66 -4.51
C PHE A 180 -11.99 6.24 -4.07
N SER A 181 -13.16 5.73 -4.40
CA SER A 181 -13.49 4.33 -4.19
C SER A 181 -14.28 3.76 -5.35
N SER A 182 -14.11 2.46 -5.58
CA SER A 182 -14.80 1.71 -6.60
C SER A 182 -14.82 0.22 -6.27
N ASN A 183 -15.71 -0.53 -6.94
CA ASN A 183 -15.79 -1.96 -6.77
C ASN A 183 -15.17 -2.67 -7.97
N PHE A 184 -14.46 -3.76 -7.70
CA PHE A 184 -13.73 -4.56 -8.68
C PHE A 184 -14.28 -5.96 -8.77
N GLU A 185 -14.39 -6.48 -9.98
CA GLU A 185 -14.58 -7.91 -10.23
C GLU A 185 -13.24 -8.65 -10.04
N THR A 186 -13.23 -9.65 -9.19
CA THR A 186 -12.06 -10.52 -8.95
C THR A 186 -12.45 -11.98 -9.02
N PRO A 187 -11.49 -12.92 -9.19
CA PRO A 187 -11.80 -14.36 -9.21
C PRO A 187 -12.51 -14.85 -7.93
N GLY A 188 -12.36 -14.17 -6.80
CA GLY A 188 -13.02 -14.48 -5.53
C GLY A 188 -14.32 -13.70 -5.28
N GLY A 189 -14.80 -12.98 -6.28
CA GLY A 189 -15.97 -12.12 -6.21
C GLY A 189 -15.65 -10.64 -6.15
N GLU A 190 -16.67 -9.82 -5.89
CA GLU A 190 -16.54 -8.37 -5.88
C GLU A 190 -15.78 -7.87 -4.63
N VAL A 191 -14.91 -6.89 -4.84
CA VAL A 191 -14.08 -6.25 -3.81
C VAL A 191 -14.24 -4.74 -3.88
N HIS A 192 -14.56 -4.12 -2.76
CA HIS A 192 -14.56 -2.67 -2.63
C HIS A 192 -13.15 -2.15 -2.34
N VAL A 193 -12.65 -1.25 -3.18
CA VAL A 193 -11.33 -0.62 -3.03
C VAL A 193 -11.51 0.85 -2.70
N SER A 194 -10.91 1.30 -1.60
CA SER A 194 -10.94 2.69 -1.17
C SER A 194 -9.52 3.25 -1.12
N LEU A 195 -9.22 4.30 -1.88
CA LEU A 195 -8.03 5.11 -1.73
C LEU A 195 -8.36 6.31 -0.85
N PHE A 196 -7.70 6.41 0.30
CA PHE A 196 -7.94 7.49 1.25
C PHE A 196 -7.35 8.80 0.76
N ASN A 197 -7.99 9.92 1.10
CA ASN A 197 -7.40 11.23 1.00
C ASN A 197 -6.12 11.28 1.85
N ASN A 198 -5.12 12.05 1.41
CA ASN A 198 -3.92 12.29 2.21
C ASN A 198 -3.60 13.78 2.28
N PRO A 199 -2.97 14.26 3.36
CA PRO A 199 -2.38 15.59 3.41
C PRO A 199 -0.98 15.60 2.78
N SER A 200 -0.35 16.77 2.70
CA SER A 200 1.06 16.88 2.29
C SER A 200 2.05 16.32 3.31
N HIS A 201 1.62 16.01 4.53
CA HIS A 201 2.44 15.37 5.56
C HIS A 201 2.61 13.89 5.20
N LEU A 202 3.82 13.54 4.77
CA LEU A 202 4.13 12.18 4.31
C LEU A 202 3.93 11.16 5.43
N GLU A 203 3.40 9.99 5.09
CA GLU A 203 3.17 8.81 5.93
C GLU A 203 2.09 8.99 7.03
N ILE A 204 1.56 10.18 7.25
CA ILE A 204 0.53 10.38 8.30
C ILE A 204 -0.80 9.68 7.98
N VAL A 205 -1.03 9.30 6.73
CA VAL A 205 -2.19 8.52 6.31
C VAL A 205 -2.11 7.05 6.76
N ASP A 206 -0.93 6.53 7.08
CA ASP A 206 -0.72 5.13 7.43
C ASP A 206 -1.55 4.70 8.64
N PRO A 207 -1.44 5.33 9.81
CA PRO A 207 -2.26 4.98 10.96
C PRO A 207 -3.76 5.22 10.72
N VAL A 208 -4.13 6.19 9.87
CA VAL A 208 -5.53 6.45 9.51
C VAL A 208 -6.11 5.28 8.73
N VAL A 209 -5.39 4.76 7.74
CA VAL A 209 -5.82 3.58 6.97
C VAL A 209 -5.89 2.34 7.86
N ILE A 210 -4.86 2.08 8.68
CA ILE A 210 -4.83 0.94 9.60
C ILE A 210 -6.01 1.02 10.59
N GLY A 211 -6.27 2.19 11.16
CA GLY A 211 -7.41 2.41 12.06
C GLY A 211 -8.77 2.19 11.38
N SER A 212 -8.92 2.67 10.14
CA SER A 212 -10.13 2.43 9.34
C SER A 212 -10.32 0.95 9.02
N VAL A 213 -9.24 0.23 8.65
CA VAL A 213 -9.29 -1.22 8.42
C VAL A 213 -9.77 -1.93 9.68
N ARG A 214 -9.23 -1.59 10.85
CA ARG A 214 -9.66 -2.20 12.11
C ARG A 214 -11.14 -1.94 12.41
N ALA A 215 -11.61 -0.70 12.20
CA ALA A 215 -13.01 -0.37 12.40
C ALA A 215 -13.94 -1.14 11.44
N ARG A 216 -13.51 -1.30 10.18
CA ARG A 216 -14.26 -2.08 9.18
C ARG A 216 -14.29 -3.57 9.52
N GLN A 217 -13.16 -4.15 9.93
CA GLN A 217 -13.06 -5.54 10.41
C GLN A 217 -14.01 -5.80 11.58
N ASP A 218 -14.00 -4.93 12.59
CA ASP A 218 -14.88 -5.03 13.75
C ASP A 218 -16.36 -4.94 13.33
N ARG A 219 -16.72 -4.04 12.41
CA ARG A 219 -18.09 -3.82 11.91
C ARG A 219 -18.67 -5.04 11.19
N ILE A 220 -17.88 -5.68 10.33
CA ILE A 220 -18.32 -6.86 9.56
C ILE A 220 -18.05 -8.18 10.29
N GLY A 221 -17.46 -8.15 11.48
CA GLY A 221 -17.12 -9.34 12.25
C GLY A 221 -15.98 -10.18 11.65
N ASP A 222 -15.04 -9.55 10.95
CA ASP A 222 -13.85 -10.19 10.33
C ASP A 222 -12.81 -10.56 11.39
N LYS A 223 -13.09 -11.60 12.16
CA LYS A 223 -12.22 -12.09 13.25
C LYS A 223 -10.88 -12.62 12.73
N ASP A 224 -10.87 -13.22 11.56
CA ASP A 224 -9.67 -13.75 10.90
C ASP A 224 -8.83 -12.65 10.24
N ARG A 225 -9.37 -11.43 10.10
CA ARG A 225 -8.68 -10.29 9.48
C ARG A 225 -8.22 -10.56 8.04
N SER A 226 -9.01 -11.32 7.32
CA SER A 226 -8.78 -11.68 5.92
C SER A 226 -9.62 -10.88 4.93
N GLN A 227 -10.76 -10.35 5.38
CA GLN A 227 -11.74 -9.73 4.48
C GLN A 227 -11.48 -8.24 4.26
N VAL A 228 -10.87 -7.53 5.22
CA VAL A 228 -10.48 -6.12 5.06
C VAL A 228 -8.97 -6.00 5.19
N VAL A 229 -8.31 -5.54 4.14
CA VAL A 229 -6.84 -5.56 4.00
C VAL A 229 -6.30 -4.15 3.78
N PRO A 230 -5.31 -3.69 4.59
CA PRO A 230 -4.61 -2.44 4.36
C PRO A 230 -3.48 -2.62 3.35
N ILE A 231 -3.33 -1.63 2.46
CA ILE A 231 -2.23 -1.53 1.51
C ILE A 231 -1.69 -0.10 1.57
N LEU A 232 -0.40 0.04 1.86
CA LEU A 232 0.26 1.33 2.01
C LEU A 232 1.37 1.49 0.98
N LEU A 233 1.34 2.61 0.26
CA LEU A 233 2.35 2.96 -0.73
C LEU A 233 3.19 4.13 -0.20
N HIS A 234 4.49 3.93 -0.15
CA HIS A 234 5.46 4.82 0.47
C HIS A 234 6.48 5.36 -0.53
N GLY A 235 7.05 6.52 -0.24
CA GLY A 235 8.34 6.90 -0.82
C GLY A 235 9.48 6.29 0.00
N ASP A 236 10.62 6.00 -0.63
CA ASP A 236 11.78 5.40 0.05
C ASP A 236 12.33 6.29 1.18
N ALA A 237 12.50 7.57 0.93
CA ALA A 237 13.01 8.50 1.93
C ALA A 237 12.03 8.72 3.10
N SER A 238 10.73 8.80 2.83
CA SER A 238 9.72 8.98 3.88
C SER A 238 9.52 7.71 4.71
N PHE A 239 9.52 6.55 4.09
CA PHE A 239 9.39 5.27 4.80
C PHE A 239 10.50 5.07 5.83
N SER A 240 11.74 5.36 5.46
CA SER A 240 12.87 5.25 6.38
C SER A 240 13.00 6.41 7.37
N GLY A 241 12.49 7.60 7.04
CA GLY A 241 12.76 8.84 7.79
C GLY A 241 11.63 9.38 8.66
N GLN A 242 10.37 9.02 8.38
CA GLN A 242 9.22 9.52 9.14
C GLN A 242 8.93 8.62 10.35
N GLY A 243 9.00 9.19 11.56
CA GLY A 243 8.79 8.45 12.83
C GLY A 243 7.45 7.73 12.90
N VAL A 244 6.39 8.27 12.29
CA VAL A 244 5.05 7.66 12.26
C VAL A 244 5.04 6.28 11.59
N VAL A 245 5.94 5.99 10.66
CA VAL A 245 6.10 4.66 10.06
C VAL A 245 6.53 3.65 11.12
N MET A 246 7.59 3.97 11.87
CA MET A 246 8.11 3.08 12.94
C MET A 246 7.08 2.90 14.05
N GLU A 247 6.34 3.95 14.42
CA GLU A 247 5.25 3.86 15.39
C GLU A 247 4.12 2.96 14.89
N SER A 248 3.71 3.08 13.63
CA SER A 248 2.71 2.22 13.00
C SER A 248 3.15 0.77 12.94
N LEU A 249 4.41 0.52 12.57
CA LEU A 249 5.01 -0.83 12.57
C LEU A 249 5.02 -1.43 13.98
N GLN A 250 5.42 -0.67 15.01
CA GLN A 250 5.41 -1.15 16.39
C GLN A 250 4.00 -1.46 16.92
N MET A 251 2.98 -0.78 16.43
CA MET A 251 1.58 -1.08 16.77
C MET A 251 1.02 -2.30 16.03
N SER A 252 1.54 -2.65 14.85
CA SER A 252 0.93 -3.57 13.88
C SER A 252 0.58 -4.97 14.44
N GLN A 253 1.39 -5.50 15.34
CA GLN A 253 1.18 -6.81 15.95
C GLN A 253 0.65 -6.74 17.40
N THR A 254 0.38 -5.54 17.90
CA THR A 254 -0.17 -5.39 19.26
C THR A 254 -1.66 -5.77 19.27
N ARG A 255 -2.11 -6.29 20.39
CA ARG A 255 -3.45 -6.86 20.57
C ARG A 255 -4.58 -5.88 20.22
N GLY A 256 -4.42 -4.60 20.56
CA GLY A 256 -5.42 -3.56 20.32
C GLY A 256 -5.46 -3.06 18.87
N PHE A 257 -4.35 -3.08 18.16
CA PHE A 257 -4.18 -2.41 16.85
C PHE A 257 -3.96 -3.37 15.67
N ASN A 258 -3.68 -4.64 15.94
CA ASN A 258 -3.44 -5.63 14.89
C ASN A 258 -4.62 -5.75 13.91
N VAL A 259 -4.30 -5.69 12.61
CA VAL A 259 -5.25 -5.79 11.49
C VAL A 259 -5.00 -7.00 10.57
N GLY A 260 -4.15 -7.92 11.01
CA GLY A 260 -3.77 -9.11 10.22
C GLY A 260 -2.73 -8.80 9.15
N GLY A 261 -1.86 -7.83 9.39
CA GLY A 261 -0.77 -7.42 8.53
C GLY A 261 -1.16 -6.45 7.42
N THR A 262 -0.19 -5.64 7.02
CA THR A 262 -0.25 -4.65 5.94
C THR A 262 0.66 -5.08 4.80
N ILE A 263 0.24 -4.85 3.56
CA ILE A 263 1.13 -4.93 2.40
C ILE A 263 1.69 -3.53 2.17
N HIS A 264 2.99 -3.37 2.42
CA HIS A 264 3.72 -2.15 2.18
C HIS A 264 4.37 -2.18 0.80
N ILE A 265 4.24 -1.12 0.02
CA ILE A 265 4.86 -0.97 -1.29
C ILE A 265 5.70 0.30 -1.25
N ILE A 266 7.02 0.17 -1.30
CA ILE A 266 7.93 1.30 -1.36
C ILE A 266 8.20 1.62 -2.83
N VAL A 267 7.78 2.79 -3.29
CA VAL A 267 8.15 3.31 -4.61
C VAL A 267 9.54 3.92 -4.50
N ASN A 268 10.55 3.06 -4.58
CA ASN A 268 11.95 3.40 -4.34
C ASN A 268 12.58 4.01 -5.60
N ASN A 269 12.43 5.31 -5.76
CA ASN A 269 13.01 6.03 -6.88
C ASN A 269 14.47 6.50 -6.62
N GLN A 270 15.06 6.08 -5.53
CA GLN A 270 16.47 6.27 -5.16
C GLN A 270 16.89 7.74 -4.97
N ILE A 271 15.91 8.62 -4.72
CA ILE A 271 16.16 10.03 -4.45
C ILE A 271 15.09 10.61 -3.51
N GLY A 272 15.52 11.17 -2.38
CA GLY A 272 14.65 11.89 -1.44
C GLY A 272 14.71 13.39 -1.69
N PHE A 273 13.67 13.99 -2.28
CA PHE A 273 13.64 15.39 -2.71
C PHE A 273 14.83 15.71 -3.65
N THR A 274 15.98 16.19 -3.14
CA THR A 274 17.23 16.44 -3.88
C THR A 274 18.42 15.67 -3.32
N THR A 275 18.23 14.74 -2.37
CA THR A 275 19.28 13.89 -1.83
C THR A 275 19.32 12.57 -2.58
N SER A 276 20.38 12.32 -3.36
CA SER A 276 20.55 11.13 -4.21
C SER A 276 21.71 10.24 -3.80
N ASN A 277 22.64 10.74 -2.98
CA ASN A 277 23.75 9.95 -2.48
C ASN A 277 23.29 9.11 -1.28
N ILE A 278 23.51 7.80 -1.36
CA ILE A 278 23.11 6.87 -0.30
C ILE A 278 23.77 7.19 1.06
N ASN A 279 25.03 7.65 1.03
CA ASN A 279 25.77 8.00 2.23
C ASN A 279 25.24 9.25 2.96
N ASP A 280 24.45 10.08 2.24
CA ASP A 280 23.85 11.30 2.78
C ASP A 280 22.36 11.10 3.13
N SER A 281 21.77 9.97 2.72
CA SER A 281 20.32 9.74 2.83
C SER A 281 19.91 8.93 4.06
N ARG A 282 20.66 7.91 4.45
CA ARG A 282 20.37 7.05 5.59
C ARG A 282 21.58 6.21 6.01
N SER A 283 21.51 5.65 7.23
CA SER A 283 22.56 4.78 7.78
C SER A 283 22.43 3.32 7.34
N THR A 284 21.28 2.92 6.82
CA THR A 284 21.00 1.53 6.40
C THR A 284 21.18 1.38 4.89
N ASP A 285 21.44 0.16 4.43
CA ASP A 285 21.58 -0.13 3.00
C ASP A 285 20.26 0.11 2.24
N TYR A 286 19.14 -0.31 2.82
CA TYR A 286 17.81 -0.17 2.23
C TYR A 286 16.87 0.69 3.10
N SER A 287 15.96 1.41 2.44
CA SER A 287 14.89 2.13 3.14
C SER A 287 13.93 1.18 3.88
N SER A 288 13.79 -0.03 3.38
CA SER A 288 12.98 -1.11 3.95
C SER A 288 13.54 -1.69 5.25
N ASP A 289 14.78 -1.38 5.65
CA ASP A 289 15.40 -1.91 6.86
C ASP A 289 14.63 -1.59 8.14
N VAL A 290 13.87 -0.49 8.17
CA VAL A 290 13.01 -0.14 9.29
C VAL A 290 11.90 -1.18 9.54
N ALA A 291 11.47 -1.93 8.52
CA ALA A 291 10.48 -2.99 8.68
C ALA A 291 11.03 -4.26 9.35
N LYS A 292 12.34 -4.43 9.37
CA LYS A 292 12.99 -5.54 10.05
C LYS A 292 12.80 -5.52 11.57
N ILE A 293 12.50 -4.36 12.17
CA ILE A 293 12.21 -4.22 13.61
C ILE A 293 11.02 -5.08 14.06
N ILE A 294 10.07 -5.34 13.15
CA ILE A 294 8.92 -6.22 13.39
C ILE A 294 9.04 -7.58 12.67
N GLN A 295 10.22 -7.88 12.15
CA GLN A 295 10.52 -9.09 11.40
C GLN A 295 9.69 -9.27 10.12
N ALA A 296 9.27 -8.19 9.49
CA ALA A 296 8.58 -8.25 8.22
C ALA A 296 9.54 -8.66 7.09
N PRO A 297 9.20 -9.65 6.25
CA PRO A 297 10.00 -9.99 5.08
C PRO A 297 9.97 -8.86 4.04
N VAL A 298 11.04 -8.74 3.29
CA VAL A 298 11.18 -7.75 2.22
C VAL A 298 11.40 -8.46 0.88
N ILE A 299 10.70 -8.00 -0.14
CA ILE A 299 10.89 -8.39 -1.54
C ILE A 299 11.43 -7.15 -2.27
N HIS A 300 12.66 -7.20 -2.73
CA HIS A 300 13.23 -6.19 -3.63
C HIS A 300 12.96 -6.61 -5.06
N VAL A 301 12.41 -5.72 -5.87
CA VAL A 301 12.11 -6.03 -7.27
C VAL A 301 12.49 -4.86 -8.19
N ASN A 302 13.14 -5.17 -9.31
CA ASN A 302 13.47 -4.18 -10.33
C ASN A 302 12.20 -3.79 -11.10
N GLY A 303 11.86 -2.50 -11.09
CA GLY A 303 10.70 -1.95 -11.80
C GLY A 303 10.77 -2.04 -13.32
N ASP A 304 11.95 -2.30 -13.88
CA ASP A 304 12.12 -2.55 -15.33
C ASP A 304 11.73 -3.99 -15.73
N ASP A 305 11.48 -4.87 -14.77
CA ASP A 305 10.95 -6.22 -14.99
C ASP A 305 9.50 -6.33 -14.48
N PRO A 306 8.51 -5.97 -15.30
CA PRO A 306 7.13 -5.89 -14.85
C PRO A 306 6.51 -7.27 -14.53
N GLU A 307 7.05 -8.36 -15.09
CA GLU A 307 6.61 -9.72 -14.75
C GLU A 307 7.05 -10.08 -13.32
N MET A 308 8.30 -9.79 -12.95
CA MET A 308 8.77 -10.00 -11.58
C MET A 308 8.06 -9.07 -10.58
N VAL A 309 7.70 -7.86 -10.98
CA VAL A 309 6.89 -6.95 -10.16
C VAL A 309 5.50 -7.55 -9.85
N VAL A 310 4.84 -8.12 -10.83
CA VAL A 310 3.55 -8.82 -10.63
C VAL A 310 3.73 -10.07 -9.76
N ASN A 311 4.83 -10.81 -9.92
CA ASN A 311 5.14 -11.97 -9.06
C ASN A 311 5.37 -11.56 -7.61
N ALA A 312 6.07 -10.43 -7.36
CA ALA A 312 6.25 -9.90 -6.00
C ALA A 312 4.90 -9.64 -5.32
N ALA A 313 3.92 -9.07 -6.05
CA ALA A 313 2.57 -8.89 -5.54
C ALA A 313 1.90 -10.23 -5.18
N LYS A 314 2.00 -11.24 -6.06
CA LYS A 314 1.43 -12.58 -5.81
C LYS A 314 2.01 -13.23 -4.54
N ILE A 315 3.32 -13.10 -4.31
CA ILE A 315 4.00 -13.64 -3.11
C ILE A 315 3.56 -12.87 -1.86
N ALA A 316 3.56 -11.54 -1.92
CA ALA A 316 3.20 -10.69 -0.79
C ALA A 316 1.76 -10.94 -0.31
N CYS A 317 0.81 -11.03 -1.24
CA CYS A 317 -0.58 -11.33 -0.91
C CYS A 317 -0.74 -12.70 -0.23
N LYS A 318 -0.04 -13.74 -0.75
CA LYS A 318 -0.07 -15.08 -0.15
C LYS A 318 0.55 -15.11 1.24
N TYR A 319 1.68 -14.41 1.45
CA TYR A 319 2.32 -14.30 2.75
C TYR A 319 1.40 -13.63 3.77
N ARG A 320 0.92 -12.42 3.48
CA ARG A 320 0.01 -11.66 4.36
C ARG A 320 -1.23 -12.48 4.69
N ASN A 321 -1.82 -13.15 3.71
CA ASN A 321 -3.03 -13.95 3.95
C ASN A 321 -2.75 -15.16 4.84
N LYS A 322 -1.59 -15.81 4.71
CA LYS A 322 -1.22 -16.97 5.52
C LYS A 322 -0.82 -16.60 6.93
N PHE A 323 0.10 -15.65 7.09
CA PHE A 323 0.72 -15.36 8.39
C PHE A 323 0.07 -14.19 9.14
N LYS A 324 -0.79 -13.42 8.48
CA LYS A 324 -1.46 -12.26 9.08
C LYS A 324 -0.47 -11.25 9.66
N LYS A 325 0.64 -11.05 8.96
CA LYS A 325 1.75 -10.15 9.30
C LYS A 325 2.06 -9.21 8.14
N ASP A 326 2.79 -8.15 8.46
CA ASP A 326 3.24 -7.17 7.48
C ASP A 326 4.30 -7.76 6.54
N ILE A 327 4.30 -7.28 5.31
CA ILE A 327 5.28 -7.60 4.27
C ILE A 327 5.59 -6.37 3.45
N VAL A 328 6.83 -6.22 3.01
CA VAL A 328 7.29 -5.09 2.21
C VAL A 328 7.66 -5.53 0.80
N ILE A 329 7.17 -4.79 -0.20
CA ILE A 329 7.66 -4.83 -1.57
C ILE A 329 8.45 -3.54 -1.80
N ASP A 330 9.75 -3.64 -2.01
CA ASP A 330 10.62 -2.53 -2.37
C ASP A 330 10.78 -2.51 -3.89
N LEU A 331 9.98 -1.65 -4.53
CA LEU A 331 9.96 -1.47 -5.98
C LEU A 331 11.08 -0.52 -6.39
N PHE A 332 12.23 -1.05 -6.79
CA PHE A 332 13.34 -0.28 -7.34
C PHE A 332 12.98 0.32 -8.69
N CYS A 333 12.95 1.63 -8.74
CA CYS A 333 12.62 2.40 -9.92
C CYS A 333 13.45 3.70 -9.97
N TYR A 334 13.06 4.65 -10.78
CA TYR A 334 13.72 5.95 -10.84
C TYR A 334 12.67 7.06 -11.04
N ARG A 335 13.05 8.29 -10.78
CA ARG A 335 12.23 9.47 -11.01
C ARG A 335 12.71 10.19 -12.26
N ARG A 336 11.94 10.11 -13.33
CA ARG A 336 12.36 10.67 -14.63
C ARG A 336 12.33 12.20 -14.66
N ARG A 337 11.46 12.83 -13.89
CA ARG A 337 11.32 14.29 -13.78
C ARG A 337 11.83 14.81 -12.46
N GLY A 338 11.77 16.12 -12.20
CA GLY A 338 12.11 16.72 -10.92
C GLY A 338 11.21 16.25 -9.76
N HIS A 339 11.36 16.87 -8.61
CA HIS A 339 10.47 16.57 -7.47
C HIS A 339 9.01 16.87 -7.86
N ASN A 340 8.79 17.95 -8.59
CA ASN A 340 7.57 18.22 -9.32
C ASN A 340 7.91 18.55 -10.79
N GLU A 341 6.90 18.71 -11.64
CA GLU A 341 7.07 18.87 -13.09
C GLU A 341 7.64 20.22 -13.52
N ALA A 342 7.69 21.21 -12.62
CA ALA A 342 8.32 22.50 -12.87
C ALA A 342 9.82 22.52 -12.57
N ASP A 343 10.33 21.51 -11.82
CA ASP A 343 11.73 21.45 -11.44
C ASP A 343 12.59 20.85 -12.55
N ASP A 344 13.78 21.42 -12.77
CA ASP A 344 14.83 20.80 -13.58
C ASP A 344 15.83 20.03 -12.71
N PRO A 345 15.72 18.71 -12.64
CA PRO A 345 16.58 17.91 -11.77
C PRO A 345 18.02 17.78 -12.28
N SER A 346 18.29 18.13 -13.53
CA SER A 346 19.64 18.10 -14.10
C SER A 346 20.54 19.17 -13.47
N ALA A 347 19.94 20.23 -12.94
CA ALA A 347 20.66 21.29 -12.23
C ALA A 347 21.27 20.82 -10.89
N THR A 348 20.60 19.90 -10.19
CA THR A 348 21.03 19.41 -8.86
C THR A 348 21.69 18.04 -8.92
N GLN A 349 21.24 17.12 -9.80
CA GLN A 349 21.78 15.75 -9.96
C GLN A 349 22.17 15.46 -11.42
N PRO A 350 23.15 16.15 -12.00
CA PRO A 350 23.48 16.03 -13.42
C PRO A 350 23.94 14.62 -13.82
N LEU A 351 24.70 13.92 -12.99
CA LEU A 351 25.20 12.58 -13.30
C LEU A 351 24.05 11.55 -13.31
N MET A 352 23.16 11.62 -12.34
CA MET A 352 22.00 10.74 -12.25
C MET A 352 21.07 10.94 -13.45
N TYR A 353 20.71 12.18 -13.74
CA TYR A 353 19.79 12.48 -14.83
C TYR A 353 20.38 12.33 -16.23
N ASN A 354 21.70 12.40 -16.39
CA ASN A 354 22.34 11.98 -17.63
C ASN A 354 22.17 10.48 -17.91
N LYS A 355 22.12 9.64 -16.88
CA LYS A 355 21.78 8.21 -17.01
C LYS A 355 20.29 8.02 -17.29
N ILE A 356 19.44 8.65 -16.48
CA ILE A 356 17.98 8.52 -16.58
C ILE A 356 17.47 8.98 -17.96
N SER A 357 18.00 10.06 -18.52
CA SER A 357 17.59 10.57 -19.84
C SER A 357 17.85 9.59 -20.98
N LYS A 358 18.87 8.74 -20.85
CA LYS A 358 19.24 7.72 -21.84
C LYS A 358 18.59 6.36 -21.58
N HIS A 359 18.01 6.18 -20.39
CA HIS A 359 17.38 4.92 -20.02
C HIS A 359 16.03 4.78 -20.72
N PRO A 360 15.77 3.68 -21.45
CA PRO A 360 14.47 3.45 -22.08
C PRO A 360 13.38 3.29 -21.02
N SER A 361 12.13 3.63 -21.34
CA SER A 361 11.01 3.35 -20.43
C SER A 361 10.74 1.84 -20.33
N VAL A 362 10.20 1.41 -19.19
CA VAL A 362 9.82 0.00 -19.00
C VAL A 362 8.82 -0.47 -20.06
N LEU A 363 7.89 0.39 -20.48
CA LEU A 363 6.98 0.10 -21.60
C LEU A 363 7.75 -0.21 -22.89
N SER A 364 8.76 0.60 -23.22
CA SER A 364 9.55 0.41 -24.42
C SER A 364 10.38 -0.88 -24.39
N GLN A 365 10.98 -1.19 -23.24
CA GLN A 365 11.74 -2.42 -23.04
C GLN A 365 10.85 -3.64 -23.17
N TYR A 366 9.72 -3.63 -22.47
CA TYR A 366 8.78 -4.75 -22.48
C TYR A 366 8.07 -4.92 -23.84
N GLU A 367 7.80 -3.83 -24.57
CA GLU A 367 7.29 -3.90 -25.94
C GLU A 367 8.27 -4.60 -26.88
N THR A 368 9.57 -4.34 -26.72
CA THR A 368 10.61 -5.01 -27.52
C THR A 368 10.66 -6.50 -27.18
N ASP A 369 10.70 -6.84 -25.91
CA ASP A 369 10.72 -8.23 -25.44
C ASP A 369 9.51 -9.03 -25.96
N LEU A 370 8.30 -8.48 -25.84
CA LEU A 370 7.10 -9.15 -26.34
C LEU A 370 7.08 -9.35 -27.86
N LYS A 371 7.69 -8.42 -28.60
CA LYS A 371 7.85 -8.56 -30.07
C LYS A 371 8.84 -9.63 -30.45
N ASP A 372 9.97 -9.69 -29.76
CA ASP A 372 11.01 -10.67 -29.99
C ASP A 372 10.52 -12.09 -29.70
N HIS A 373 9.61 -12.24 -28.73
CA HIS A 373 8.93 -13.50 -28.42
C HIS A 373 7.66 -13.76 -29.25
N GLY A 374 7.31 -12.90 -30.21
CA GLY A 374 6.14 -13.08 -31.10
C GLY A 374 4.77 -12.93 -30.42
N ILE A 375 4.71 -12.38 -29.21
CA ILE A 375 3.47 -12.16 -28.43
C ILE A 375 2.77 -10.87 -28.88
N LEU A 376 3.52 -9.84 -29.25
CA LEU A 376 3.01 -8.54 -29.65
C LEU A 376 3.50 -8.16 -31.05
N THR A 377 2.58 -7.74 -31.91
CA THR A 377 2.93 -7.17 -33.21
C THR A 377 2.97 -5.64 -33.14
N SER A 378 3.75 -5.01 -34.03
CA SER A 378 3.83 -3.54 -34.12
C SER A 378 2.47 -2.87 -34.34
N ASP A 379 1.59 -3.50 -35.14
CA ASP A 379 0.25 -2.96 -35.41
C ASP A 379 -0.67 -3.10 -34.19
N LYS A 380 -0.60 -4.21 -33.45
CA LYS A 380 -1.32 -4.40 -32.18
C LYS A 380 -0.87 -3.37 -31.14
N ALA A 381 0.44 -3.12 -31.04
CA ALA A 381 0.98 -2.11 -30.13
C ALA A 381 0.48 -0.71 -30.47
N LYS A 382 0.51 -0.32 -31.75
CA LYS A 382 -0.04 0.97 -32.22
C LYS A 382 -1.53 1.10 -31.91
N LYS A 383 -2.29 0.03 -32.14
CA LYS A 383 -3.72 0.00 -31.87
C LYS A 383 -4.01 0.23 -30.38
N ILE A 384 -3.35 -0.50 -29.47
CA ILE A 384 -3.50 -0.34 -28.02
C ILE A 384 -3.22 1.10 -27.57
N LYS A 385 -2.11 1.68 -28.05
CA LYS A 385 -1.74 3.09 -27.75
C LYS A 385 -2.80 4.09 -28.24
N SER A 386 -3.29 3.89 -29.46
CA SER A 386 -4.29 4.76 -30.07
C SER A 386 -5.65 4.67 -29.36
N GLU A 387 -6.11 3.47 -29.04
CA GLU A 387 -7.38 3.24 -28.35
C GLU A 387 -7.35 3.85 -26.95
N TYR A 388 -6.28 3.64 -26.19
CA TYR A 388 -6.11 4.26 -24.88
C TYR A 388 -6.17 5.79 -24.95
N ARG A 389 -5.44 6.40 -25.90
CA ARG A 389 -5.46 7.84 -26.10
C ARG A 389 -6.85 8.35 -26.46
N LYS A 390 -7.56 7.65 -27.32
CA LYS A 390 -8.94 8.00 -27.71
C LYS A 390 -9.89 7.97 -26.52
N SER A 391 -9.80 6.96 -25.64
CA SER A 391 -10.62 6.89 -24.43
C SER A 391 -10.31 8.03 -23.46
N LEU A 392 -9.03 8.41 -23.29
CA LEU A 392 -8.66 9.61 -22.51
C LEU A 392 -9.27 10.89 -23.07
N GLU A 393 -9.16 11.08 -24.39
CA GLU A 393 -9.71 12.26 -25.09
C GLU A 393 -11.24 12.30 -25.02
N GLY A 394 -11.89 11.13 -25.02
CA GLY A 394 -13.34 10.97 -24.83
C GLY A 394 -13.81 11.14 -23.39
N GLY A 395 -12.90 11.22 -22.42
CA GLY A 395 -13.23 11.32 -20.99
C GLY A 395 -13.84 10.06 -20.40
N GLU A 396 -13.71 8.91 -21.09
CA GLU A 396 -14.26 7.63 -20.68
C GLU A 396 -13.35 6.94 -19.65
N SER A 397 -13.94 6.09 -18.79
CA SER A 397 -13.16 5.27 -17.85
C SER A 397 -12.20 4.34 -18.59
N VAL A 398 -10.93 4.35 -18.19
CA VAL A 398 -9.87 3.53 -18.76
C VAL A 398 -9.43 2.39 -17.82
N ALA A 399 -9.98 2.34 -16.62
CA ALA A 399 -9.70 1.27 -15.66
C ALA A 399 -10.38 -0.03 -16.10
N LYS A 400 -9.70 -1.14 -15.79
CA LYS A 400 -10.21 -2.48 -16.07
C LYS A 400 -10.82 -3.11 -14.81
N ASN A 401 -11.61 -4.17 -15.03
CA ASN A 401 -12.16 -5.00 -13.95
C ASN A 401 -13.05 -4.26 -12.96
N LEU A 402 -13.58 -3.09 -13.31
CA LEU A 402 -14.58 -2.42 -12.49
C LEU A 402 -15.92 -3.18 -12.54
N ALA A 403 -16.56 -3.33 -11.40
CA ALA A 403 -17.88 -3.96 -11.31
C ALA A 403 -18.92 -3.13 -12.07
N LYS A 404 -19.68 -3.78 -12.95
CA LYS A 404 -20.72 -3.11 -13.75
C LYS A 404 -21.94 -2.71 -12.93
N ASN A 405 -22.27 -3.55 -11.93
CA ASN A 405 -23.37 -3.34 -10.99
C ASN A 405 -22.81 -3.44 -9.58
N PRO A 406 -22.19 -2.37 -9.06
CA PRO A 406 -21.47 -2.44 -7.80
C PRO A 406 -22.41 -2.76 -6.64
N ASN A 407 -21.97 -3.65 -5.74
CA ASN A 407 -22.69 -4.00 -4.54
C ASN A 407 -22.55 -2.89 -3.48
N ASP A 408 -23.62 -2.19 -3.19
CA ASP A 408 -23.67 -1.08 -2.23
C ASP A 408 -23.49 -1.52 -0.76
N GLN A 409 -23.65 -2.80 -0.44
CA GLN A 409 -23.41 -3.33 0.90
C GLN A 409 -21.91 -3.40 1.28
N LEU A 410 -21.01 -3.23 0.31
CA LEU A 410 -19.57 -3.27 0.55
C LEU A 410 -18.99 -1.95 1.05
N TRP A 411 -19.68 -0.83 0.91
CA TRP A 411 -19.22 0.47 1.40
C TRP A 411 -20.11 1.03 2.52
N PHE A 412 -19.69 2.14 3.10
CA PHE A 412 -20.44 2.89 4.08
C PHE A 412 -21.28 3.96 3.39
N ASP A 413 -22.56 4.05 3.75
CA ASP A 413 -23.45 5.09 3.25
C ASP A 413 -23.09 6.44 3.90
N TRP A 414 -22.62 7.38 3.10
CA TRP A 414 -22.27 8.73 3.51
C TRP A 414 -23.37 9.75 3.29
N GLU A 415 -24.44 9.42 2.54
CA GLU A 415 -25.51 10.36 2.21
C GLU A 415 -26.10 11.07 3.42
N PRO A 416 -26.34 10.41 4.57
CA PRO A 416 -26.86 11.07 5.77
C PRO A 416 -25.93 12.15 6.35
N TYR A 417 -24.68 12.16 5.96
CA TYR A 417 -23.63 13.07 6.47
C TYR A 417 -23.18 14.10 5.44
N MET A 418 -23.72 14.04 4.21
CA MET A 418 -23.39 14.99 3.15
C MET A 418 -24.17 16.28 3.34
N ASP A 419 -23.62 17.39 2.85
CA ASP A 419 -24.22 18.72 2.84
C ASP A 419 -24.63 19.29 4.21
N VAL A 420 -24.08 18.72 5.29
CA VAL A 420 -24.31 19.20 6.66
C VAL A 420 -23.34 20.34 6.97
N LYS A 421 -23.87 21.46 7.48
CA LYS A 421 -23.02 22.56 7.96
C LYS A 421 -22.09 22.04 9.05
N TRP A 422 -20.84 22.52 9.09
CA TRP A 422 -19.85 22.07 10.09
C TRP A 422 -20.17 22.49 11.54
N TRP A 423 -21.15 23.39 11.74
CA TRP A 423 -21.64 23.83 13.06
C TRP A 423 -23.14 23.52 13.28
N PRO A 424 -23.66 22.34 13.01
CA PRO A 424 -25.03 22.03 13.33
C PRO A 424 -25.22 22.06 14.85
N LYS A 425 -26.39 22.51 15.31
CA LYS A 425 -26.77 22.28 16.70
C LYS A 425 -27.08 20.81 16.89
N VAL A 426 -26.27 20.13 17.68
CA VAL A 426 -26.46 18.72 18.04
C VAL A 426 -26.99 18.65 19.48
N ASP A 427 -28.02 17.85 19.70
CA ASP A 427 -28.49 17.53 21.04
C ASP A 427 -27.56 16.48 21.68
N THR A 428 -26.69 16.95 22.57
CA THR A 428 -25.73 16.13 23.31
C THR A 428 -26.25 15.70 24.68
N LYS A 429 -27.54 15.90 24.97
CA LYS A 429 -28.13 15.51 26.25
C LYS A 429 -28.13 14.00 26.41
N PHE A 430 -27.91 13.59 27.64
CA PHE A 430 -28.00 12.18 28.03
C PHE A 430 -28.97 12.01 29.18
N ASN A 431 -29.68 10.87 29.26
CA ASN A 431 -30.63 10.60 30.30
C ASN A 431 -29.93 10.56 31.68
N LYS A 432 -30.42 11.38 32.62
CA LYS A 432 -29.81 11.56 33.94
C LYS A 432 -29.75 10.26 34.76
N ASP A 433 -30.85 9.46 34.76
CA ASP A 433 -30.88 8.23 35.55
C ASP A 433 -29.93 7.19 35.00
N LYS A 434 -29.86 7.10 33.65
CA LYS A 434 -28.93 6.23 32.96
C LYS A 434 -27.46 6.67 33.22
N PHE A 435 -27.17 7.98 33.19
CA PHE A 435 -25.87 8.53 33.55
C PHE A 435 -25.48 8.14 34.99
N MET A 436 -26.35 8.35 35.95
CA MET A 436 -26.09 8.03 37.35
C MET A 436 -25.86 6.52 37.55
N LYS A 437 -26.63 5.66 36.83
CA LYS A 437 -26.45 4.22 36.86
C LYS A 437 -25.07 3.80 36.30
N LEU A 438 -24.66 4.35 35.20
CA LEU A 438 -23.35 4.11 34.58
C LEU A 438 -22.22 4.59 35.48
N GLY A 439 -22.33 5.80 36.03
CA GLY A 439 -21.34 6.34 36.96
C GLY A 439 -21.11 5.47 38.20
N LYS A 440 -22.18 4.92 38.77
CA LYS A 440 -22.08 3.92 39.85
C LYS A 440 -21.40 2.63 39.37
N ALA A 441 -21.73 2.17 38.17
CA ALA A 441 -21.15 0.94 37.64
C ALA A 441 -19.62 1.04 37.39
N ILE A 442 -19.15 2.15 36.80
CA ILE A 442 -17.72 2.35 36.53
C ILE A 442 -16.90 2.59 37.81
N CYS A 443 -17.52 3.05 38.89
CA CYS A 443 -16.87 3.23 40.19
C CYS A 443 -16.91 1.98 41.06
N LYS A 444 -17.56 0.89 40.61
CA LYS A 444 -17.63 -0.35 41.38
C LYS A 444 -16.31 -1.14 41.28
N VAL A 445 -15.56 -1.12 42.34
CA VAL A 445 -14.28 -1.87 42.45
C VAL A 445 -14.57 -3.30 42.89
N PRO A 446 -13.99 -4.33 42.22
CA PRO A 446 -14.08 -5.73 42.65
C PRO A 446 -13.50 -5.91 44.05
N LYS A 447 -14.12 -6.79 44.86
CA LYS A 447 -13.67 -7.05 46.23
C LYS A 447 -12.22 -7.59 46.34
N SER A 448 -11.74 -8.22 45.28
CA SER A 448 -10.38 -8.76 45.18
C SER A 448 -9.33 -7.74 44.81
N PHE A 449 -9.73 -6.48 44.53
CA PHE A 449 -8.82 -5.44 44.06
C PHE A 449 -8.53 -4.42 45.15
N ASN A 450 -7.25 -4.27 45.51
CA ASN A 450 -6.80 -3.29 46.49
C ASN A 450 -6.41 -1.97 45.80
N LEU A 451 -7.21 -0.93 46.01
CA LEU A 451 -6.90 0.42 45.53
C LEU A 451 -5.85 1.08 46.47
N GLY A 452 -4.83 1.67 45.87
CA GLY A 452 -3.99 2.63 46.56
C GLY A 452 -4.81 3.86 47.03
N SER A 453 -4.31 4.56 48.06
CA SER A 453 -5.04 5.69 48.68
C SER A 453 -5.45 6.79 47.69
N GLN A 454 -4.56 7.13 46.72
CA GLN A 454 -4.86 8.14 45.71
C GLN A 454 -5.97 7.67 44.75
N ALA A 455 -5.89 6.43 44.26
CA ALA A 455 -6.91 5.86 43.39
C ALA A 455 -8.28 5.82 44.12
N LYS A 456 -8.28 5.37 45.39
CA LYS A 456 -9.49 5.36 46.22
C LYS A 456 -10.13 6.73 46.29
N LYS A 457 -9.34 7.77 46.55
CA LYS A 457 -9.83 9.15 46.58
C LYS A 457 -10.48 9.57 45.25
N ILE A 458 -9.86 9.22 44.12
CA ILE A 458 -10.41 9.53 42.80
C ILE A 458 -11.78 8.84 42.60
N PHE A 459 -11.93 7.58 42.99
CA PHE A 459 -13.18 6.86 42.89
C PHE A 459 -14.26 7.42 43.82
N ASP A 460 -13.90 7.79 45.05
CA ASP A 460 -14.80 8.45 45.99
C ASP A 460 -15.26 9.83 45.46
N ASP A 461 -14.37 10.62 44.89
CA ASP A 461 -14.71 11.93 44.31
C ASP A 461 -15.58 11.76 43.05
N ARG A 462 -15.35 10.74 42.21
CA ARG A 462 -16.23 10.39 41.08
C ARG A 462 -17.64 10.06 41.52
N LEU A 463 -17.83 9.34 42.61
CA LEU A 463 -19.15 9.07 43.17
C LEU A 463 -19.83 10.34 43.66
N LYS A 464 -19.12 11.28 44.28
CA LYS A 464 -19.66 12.59 44.66
C LYS A 464 -20.06 13.42 43.45
N MET A 465 -19.24 13.42 42.38
CA MET A 465 -19.56 14.07 41.11
C MET A 465 -20.82 13.46 40.50
N ASN A 466 -20.91 12.11 40.50
CA ASN A 466 -22.08 11.40 39.98
C ASN A 466 -23.37 11.74 40.73
N ASN A 467 -23.30 11.98 42.04
CA ASN A 467 -24.43 12.39 42.88
C ASN A 467 -24.73 13.89 42.83
N GLY A 468 -23.91 14.69 42.19
CA GLY A 468 -24.03 16.15 42.15
C GLY A 468 -23.61 16.85 43.41
N GLU A 469 -22.84 16.20 44.28
CA GLU A 469 -22.31 16.77 45.54
C GLU A 469 -21.12 17.72 45.28
N ILE A 470 -20.36 17.47 44.22
CA ILE A 470 -19.27 18.32 43.72
C ILE A 470 -19.36 18.43 42.20
N PRO A 471 -18.80 19.53 41.61
CA PRO A 471 -18.78 19.71 40.15
C PRO A 471 -18.00 18.61 39.44
N ILE A 472 -18.51 18.22 38.26
CA ILE A 472 -17.86 17.24 37.37
C ILE A 472 -16.57 17.87 36.83
N ASN A 473 -15.43 17.18 36.99
CA ASN A 473 -14.18 17.56 36.38
C ASN A 473 -14.01 16.89 34.99
N TRP A 474 -13.05 17.38 34.22
CA TRP A 474 -12.78 16.89 32.87
C TRP A 474 -12.52 15.37 32.79
N GLY A 475 -11.71 14.82 33.72
CA GLY A 475 -11.39 13.39 33.71
C GLY A 475 -12.61 12.51 33.97
N TYR A 476 -13.56 12.93 34.82
CA TYR A 476 -14.80 12.20 35.01
C TYR A 476 -15.77 12.40 33.84
N ALA A 477 -15.86 13.60 33.27
CA ALA A 477 -16.68 13.87 32.08
C ALA A 477 -16.25 13.01 30.89
N GLU A 478 -14.95 12.92 30.62
CA GLU A 478 -14.39 12.07 29.57
C GLU A 478 -14.69 10.60 29.82
N THR A 479 -14.45 10.10 31.04
CA THR A 479 -14.76 8.72 31.41
C THR A 479 -16.25 8.40 31.22
N MET A 480 -17.13 9.33 31.55
CA MET A 480 -18.58 9.15 31.37
C MET A 480 -18.98 9.21 29.90
N ALA A 481 -18.34 10.06 29.08
CA ALA A 481 -18.56 10.06 27.62
C ALA A 481 -18.24 8.68 27.03
N TYR A 482 -17.11 8.07 27.42
CA TYR A 482 -16.79 6.71 27.00
C TYR A 482 -17.82 5.67 27.51
N ALA A 483 -18.23 5.78 28.77
CA ALA A 483 -19.20 4.86 29.34
C ALA A 483 -20.55 4.93 28.62
N THR A 484 -21.02 6.10 28.23
CA THR A 484 -22.27 6.27 27.50
C THR A 484 -22.21 5.69 26.11
N LEU A 485 -21.11 5.91 25.38
CA LEU A 485 -20.89 5.33 24.05
C LEU A 485 -20.80 3.81 24.09
N LEU A 486 -20.05 3.25 25.06
CA LEU A 486 -19.94 1.79 25.23
C LEU A 486 -21.29 1.14 25.58
N ASP A 487 -22.12 1.79 26.41
CA ASP A 487 -23.45 1.31 26.77
C ASP A 487 -24.41 1.32 25.56
N GLU A 488 -24.18 2.20 24.59
CA GLU A 488 -24.91 2.27 23.31
C GLU A 488 -24.32 1.36 22.23
N GLY A 489 -23.27 0.60 22.54
CA GLY A 489 -22.66 -0.37 21.63
C GLY A 489 -21.55 0.18 20.72
N TYR A 490 -21.09 1.41 20.94
CA TYR A 490 -19.99 1.99 20.17
C TYR A 490 -18.63 1.59 20.78
N PRO A 491 -17.75 0.91 20.04
CA PRO A 491 -16.42 0.56 20.53
C PRO A 491 -15.53 1.80 20.61
N ILE A 492 -14.66 1.85 21.64
CA ILE A 492 -13.71 2.93 21.87
C ILE A 492 -12.30 2.35 21.85
N ARG A 493 -11.38 3.08 21.23
CA ARG A 493 -9.93 2.85 21.25
C ARG A 493 -9.26 4.07 21.87
N LEU A 494 -8.36 3.82 22.84
CA LEU A 494 -7.56 4.85 23.52
C LEU A 494 -6.09 4.56 23.34
#